data_93780ff09fd17423f01f7f591f05e185
#
_entry.id   93780ff09fd17423f01f7f591f05e185
#
_cell.length_a   1.000
_cell.length_b   1.000
_cell.length_c   1.000
_cell.angle_alpha   90.00
_cell.angle_beta   90.00
_cell.angle_gamma   90.00
#
_symmetry.space_group_name_H-M   'P 1'
#
loop_
_entity.id
_entity.type
_entity.pdbx_description
1 polymer ?
#
loop_
_entity_poly.entity_id
_entity_poly.type
_entity_poly.pdbx_seq_one_letter_code
_entity_poly.pdbx_strand_id
1 'polypeptide(L)'
;MKYQFGSGTVSDVLDALALTPEFENVICADIIGNRLAGRNYLILVARYEAKPVGFKVGYELPDGQFYSWLGGVIPEHRQMKVASQLRLLQESWAIENGFNSIKVKSMNQFPAMLQMLIASGYQICGYENNGSIAESKIEFIKFLQPQ
;
A
#
# COMPACT_ATOMS: atom_id res chain seq x y z
N MET A 1 -1.82 14.36 -17.36
CA MET A 1 -2.96 14.26 -16.47
C MET A 1 -2.64 14.82 -15.11
N LYS A 2 -3.59 15.49 -14.51
CA LYS A 2 -3.42 16.03 -13.16
C LYS A 2 -4.05 15.13 -12.12
N TYR A 3 -3.23 14.65 -11.23
CA TYR A 3 -3.70 13.88 -10.08
C TYR A 3 -3.58 14.71 -8.82
N GLN A 4 -4.52 14.52 -7.90
CA GLN A 4 -4.46 15.12 -6.58
C GLN A 4 -4.24 14.03 -5.56
N PHE A 5 -3.25 14.22 -4.71
CA PHE A 5 -2.87 13.25 -3.69
C PHE A 5 -3.16 13.82 -2.31
N GLY A 6 -3.68 13.01 -1.42
CA GLY A 6 -3.94 13.45 -0.05
C GLY A 6 -4.53 12.34 0.79
N SER A 7 -4.86 12.70 2.02
CA SER A 7 -5.53 11.79 2.94
C SER A 7 -6.92 11.44 2.43
N GLY A 8 -7.34 10.22 2.70
CA GLY A 8 -8.65 9.74 2.29
C GLY A 8 -9.36 8.99 3.39
N THR A 9 -10.55 8.52 3.05
CA THR A 9 -11.42 7.77 3.95
C THR A 9 -11.52 6.31 3.51
N VAL A 10 -12.07 5.47 4.38
CA VAL A 10 -12.35 4.07 4.01
C VAL A 10 -13.27 4.02 2.80
N SER A 11 -14.25 4.93 2.70
CA SER A 11 -15.14 5.00 1.54
C SER A 11 -14.39 5.27 0.24
N ASP A 12 -13.40 6.17 0.27
CA ASP A 12 -12.55 6.45 -0.90
C ASP A 12 -11.80 5.21 -1.35
N VAL A 13 -11.25 4.46 -0.39
CA VAL A 13 -10.52 3.22 -0.67
C VAL A 13 -11.45 2.19 -1.32
N LEU A 14 -12.65 2.03 -0.78
CA LEU A 14 -13.62 1.07 -1.32
C LEU A 14 -14.06 1.41 -2.74
N ASP A 15 -14.21 2.71 -3.05
CA ASP A 15 -14.56 3.14 -4.40
C ASP A 15 -13.48 2.70 -5.41
N ALA A 16 -12.22 2.89 -5.07
CA ALA A 16 -11.12 2.46 -5.94
C ALA A 16 -10.96 0.95 -5.96
N LEU A 17 -11.13 0.28 -4.82
CA LEU A 17 -11.06 -1.19 -4.73
C LEU A 17 -12.07 -1.86 -5.64
N ALA A 18 -13.29 -1.33 -5.72
CA ALA A 18 -14.35 -1.88 -6.54
C ALA A 18 -13.97 -1.91 -8.03
N LEU A 19 -13.03 -1.05 -8.44
CA LEU A 19 -12.57 -0.96 -9.82
C LEU A 19 -11.17 -1.56 -10.01
N THR A 20 -10.66 -2.25 -9.01
CA THR A 20 -9.33 -2.88 -9.04
C THR A 20 -9.51 -4.40 -9.06
N PRO A 21 -9.29 -5.06 -10.21
CA PRO A 21 -9.63 -6.48 -10.37
C PRO A 21 -8.94 -7.41 -9.38
N GLU A 22 -7.74 -7.07 -8.95
CA GLU A 22 -6.94 -7.90 -8.04
C GLU A 22 -7.58 -8.06 -6.65
N PHE A 23 -8.53 -7.20 -6.31
CA PHE A 23 -9.18 -7.22 -5.00
C PHE A 23 -10.63 -7.73 -5.05
N GLU A 24 -10.99 -8.53 -6.03
CA GLU A 24 -12.36 -8.99 -6.21
C GLU A 24 -12.95 -9.59 -4.92
N ASN A 25 -13.97 -8.92 -4.37
CA ASN A 25 -14.82 -9.40 -3.28
C ASN A 25 -14.11 -9.80 -1.97
N VAL A 26 -12.86 -9.40 -1.77
CA VAL A 26 -12.06 -9.83 -0.63
C VAL A 26 -12.07 -8.82 0.52
N ILE A 27 -12.20 -7.53 0.21
CA ILE A 27 -12.05 -6.45 1.18
C ILE A 27 -13.35 -5.66 1.29
N CYS A 28 -13.80 -5.44 2.53
CA CYS A 28 -14.99 -4.63 2.82
C CYS A 28 -14.68 -3.61 3.92
N ALA A 29 -15.63 -2.71 4.16
CA ALA A 29 -15.47 -1.64 5.15
C ALA A 29 -15.14 -2.18 6.54
N ASP A 30 -15.80 -3.27 6.96
CA ASP A 30 -15.58 -3.85 8.28
C ASP A 30 -14.17 -4.41 8.43
N ILE A 31 -13.63 -5.05 7.37
CA ILE A 31 -12.27 -5.57 7.39
C ILE A 31 -11.27 -4.43 7.56
N ILE A 32 -11.43 -3.36 6.79
CA ILE A 32 -10.54 -2.20 6.90
C ILE A 32 -10.67 -1.55 8.26
N GLY A 33 -11.89 -1.26 8.71
CA GLY A 33 -12.12 -0.61 9.98
C GLY A 33 -11.57 -1.40 11.16
N ASN A 34 -11.79 -2.72 11.19
CA ASN A 34 -11.28 -3.57 12.24
C ASN A 34 -9.75 -3.64 12.25
N ARG A 35 -9.14 -3.67 11.07
CA ARG A 35 -7.69 -3.71 10.97
C ARG A 35 -7.04 -2.43 11.49
N LEU A 36 -7.65 -1.28 11.22
CA LEU A 36 -7.10 0.02 11.61
C LEU A 36 -7.46 0.44 13.03
N ALA A 37 -8.47 -0.17 13.64
CA ALA A 37 -8.97 0.24 14.94
C ALA A 37 -7.88 0.19 16.02
N GLY A 38 -7.75 1.29 16.77
CA GLY A 38 -6.76 1.39 17.84
C GLY A 38 -5.32 1.52 17.40
N ARG A 39 -5.07 1.71 16.11
CA ARG A 39 -3.71 1.83 15.55
C ARG A 39 -3.49 3.20 14.95
N ASN A 40 -2.22 3.62 14.93
CA ASN A 40 -1.83 4.79 14.14
C ASN A 40 -1.79 4.33 12.68
N TYR A 41 -2.57 4.97 11.81
CA TYR A 41 -2.70 4.52 10.43
C TYR A 41 -2.65 5.68 9.45
N LEU A 42 -2.46 5.36 8.18
CA LEU A 42 -2.48 6.31 7.08
C LEU A 42 -3.34 5.76 5.96
N ILE A 43 -4.24 6.59 5.45
CA ILE A 43 -4.96 6.33 4.20
C ILE A 43 -4.58 7.45 3.24
N LEU A 44 -3.92 7.08 2.13
CA LEU A 44 -3.59 7.99 1.03
C LEU A 44 -4.46 7.64 -0.16
N VAL A 45 -4.91 8.66 -0.86
CA VAL A 45 -5.75 8.53 -2.05
C VAL A 45 -5.24 9.43 -3.14
N ALA A 46 -5.17 8.90 -4.35
CA ALA A 46 -4.96 9.67 -5.57
C ALA A 46 -6.31 9.88 -6.24
N ARG A 47 -6.62 11.11 -6.61
CA ARG A 47 -7.87 11.46 -7.27
C ARG A 47 -7.60 12.04 -8.65
N TYR A 48 -8.45 11.67 -9.59
CA TYR A 48 -8.48 12.26 -10.91
C TYR A 48 -9.91 12.75 -11.16
N GLU A 49 -10.07 14.05 -11.43
CA GLU A 49 -11.38 14.66 -11.58
C GLU A 49 -12.31 14.32 -10.40
N ALA A 50 -11.77 14.49 -9.20
CA ALA A 50 -12.44 14.27 -7.92
C ALA A 50 -12.78 12.80 -7.59
N LYS A 51 -12.41 11.85 -8.45
CA LYS A 51 -12.71 10.44 -8.22
C LYS A 51 -11.47 9.70 -7.71
N PRO A 52 -11.60 8.84 -6.69
CA PRO A 52 -10.48 8.02 -6.25
C PRO A 52 -10.06 7.04 -7.35
N VAL A 53 -8.79 7.09 -7.73
CA VAL A 53 -8.23 6.22 -8.78
C VAL A 53 -7.05 5.38 -8.29
N GLY A 54 -6.53 5.71 -7.12
CA GLY A 54 -5.47 4.95 -6.48
C GLY A 54 -5.51 5.16 -4.98
N PHE A 55 -4.92 4.24 -4.25
CA PHE A 55 -4.94 4.29 -2.80
C PHE A 55 -3.76 3.55 -2.20
N LYS A 56 -3.47 3.89 -0.94
CA LYS A 56 -2.49 3.17 -0.14
C LYS A 56 -2.91 3.26 1.31
N VAL A 57 -2.99 2.11 1.98
CA VAL A 57 -3.40 2.01 3.37
C VAL A 57 -2.32 1.28 4.14
N GLY A 58 -1.95 1.84 5.28
CA GLY A 58 -0.99 1.20 6.16
C GLY A 58 -1.22 1.57 7.60
N TYR A 59 -0.57 0.85 8.49
CA TYR A 59 -0.72 1.08 9.93
C TYR A 59 0.55 0.67 10.67
N GLU A 60 0.67 1.19 11.90
CA GLU A 60 1.82 0.90 12.74
C GLU A 60 1.85 -0.56 13.20
N LEU A 61 3.06 -1.08 13.26
CA LEU A 61 3.39 -2.34 13.92
C LEU A 61 4.21 -2.03 15.17
N PRO A 62 4.41 -3.01 16.07
CA PRO A 62 5.33 -2.82 17.18
C PRO A 62 6.74 -2.43 16.72
N ASP A 63 7.52 -1.84 17.63
CA ASP A 63 8.94 -1.55 17.44
C ASP A 63 9.25 -0.51 16.36
N GLY A 64 8.34 0.44 16.14
CA GLY A 64 8.60 1.56 15.25
C GLY A 64 8.49 1.22 13.77
N GLN A 65 7.84 0.11 13.43
CA GLN A 65 7.65 -0.31 12.05
C GLN A 65 6.27 0.10 11.52
N PHE A 66 6.21 0.43 10.25
CA PHE A 66 4.95 0.74 9.57
C PHE A 66 4.69 -0.35 8.54
N TYR A 67 3.47 -0.88 8.52
CA TYR A 67 3.08 -1.91 7.56
C TYR A 67 2.24 -1.30 6.44
N SER A 68 2.77 -1.35 5.21
CA SER A 68 2.05 -0.94 4.01
C SER A 68 1.15 -2.11 3.59
N TRP A 69 -0.10 -2.07 4.02
CA TRP A 69 -1.01 -3.21 3.94
C TRP A 69 -1.72 -3.34 2.60
N LEU A 70 -2.38 -2.27 2.15
CA LEU A 70 -3.12 -2.28 0.89
C LEU A 70 -2.62 -1.17 -0.03
N GLY A 71 -2.65 -1.41 -1.31
CA GLY A 71 -2.34 -0.40 -2.31
C GLY A 71 -2.82 -0.87 -3.67
N GLY A 72 -3.23 0.07 -4.50
CA GLY A 72 -3.65 -0.25 -5.86
C GLY A 72 -3.96 1.00 -6.65
N VAL A 73 -3.99 0.82 -7.96
CA VAL A 73 -4.36 1.86 -8.92
C VAL A 73 -5.31 1.21 -9.91
N ILE A 74 -6.42 1.87 -10.22
CA ILE A 74 -7.37 1.32 -11.18
C ILE A 74 -6.71 1.21 -12.56
N PRO A 75 -7.07 0.21 -13.38
CA PRO A 75 -6.36 -0.09 -14.63
C PRO A 75 -6.17 1.11 -15.56
N GLU A 76 -7.18 1.97 -15.71
CA GLU A 76 -7.14 3.12 -16.62
C GLU A 76 -6.08 4.15 -16.26
N HIS A 77 -5.59 4.12 -15.01
CA HIS A 77 -4.62 5.09 -14.51
C HIS A 77 -3.26 4.47 -14.17
N ARG A 78 -3.03 3.24 -14.61
CA ARG A 78 -1.73 2.59 -14.45
C ARG A 78 -0.71 3.16 -15.42
N GLN A 79 0.58 2.99 -15.09
CA GLN A 79 1.70 3.50 -15.88
C GLN A 79 1.73 5.04 -15.99
N MET A 80 1.07 5.72 -15.06
CA MET A 80 1.06 7.18 -14.94
C MET A 80 1.79 7.65 -13.69
N LYS A 81 2.62 6.77 -13.10
CA LYS A 81 3.40 7.06 -11.89
C LYS A 81 2.58 7.32 -10.63
N VAL A 82 1.29 6.96 -10.63
CA VAL A 82 0.42 7.15 -9.48
C VAL A 82 0.90 6.29 -8.29
N ALA A 83 1.19 5.02 -8.55
CA ALA A 83 1.66 4.10 -7.50
C ALA A 83 2.99 4.58 -6.91
N SER A 84 3.91 5.04 -7.75
CA SER A 84 5.19 5.57 -7.29
C SER A 84 5.03 6.80 -6.41
N GLN A 85 4.12 7.70 -6.78
CA GLN A 85 3.87 8.91 -6.02
C GLN A 85 3.24 8.57 -4.66
N LEU A 86 2.28 7.65 -4.63
CA LEU A 86 1.68 7.18 -3.38
C LEU A 86 2.74 6.56 -2.46
N ARG A 87 3.64 5.75 -3.01
CA ARG A 87 4.73 5.14 -2.25
C ARG A 87 5.65 6.20 -1.64
N LEU A 88 6.05 7.18 -2.43
CA LEU A 88 6.92 8.26 -1.94
C LEU A 88 6.26 9.07 -0.84
N LEU A 89 4.98 9.37 -0.98
CA LEU A 89 4.23 10.10 0.05
C LEU A 89 4.10 9.28 1.33
N GLN A 90 3.88 7.97 1.22
CA GLN A 90 3.83 7.11 2.39
C GLN A 90 5.18 7.07 3.10
N GLU A 91 6.27 6.97 2.36
CA GLU A 91 7.62 6.95 2.94
C GLU A 91 7.91 8.26 3.66
N SER A 92 7.58 9.40 3.06
CA SER A 92 7.77 10.70 3.68
C SER A 92 6.95 10.85 4.96
N TRP A 93 5.69 10.43 4.90
CA TRP A 93 4.81 10.48 6.07
C TRP A 93 5.34 9.60 7.20
N ALA A 94 5.82 8.40 6.86
CA ALA A 94 6.36 7.47 7.86
C ALA A 94 7.59 8.06 8.54
N ILE A 95 8.49 8.69 7.79
CA ILE A 95 9.67 9.38 8.36
C ILE A 95 9.22 10.48 9.31
N GLU A 96 8.29 11.33 8.88
CA GLU A 96 7.79 12.44 9.67
C GLU A 96 7.11 11.98 10.96
N ASN A 97 6.52 10.79 10.96
CA ASN A 97 5.82 10.25 12.11
C ASN A 97 6.68 9.30 12.96
N GLY A 98 7.99 9.29 12.73
CA GLY A 98 8.95 8.62 13.59
C GLY A 98 9.10 7.12 13.37
N PHE A 99 8.59 6.59 12.26
CA PHE A 99 8.80 5.18 11.93
C PHE A 99 10.21 4.94 11.40
N ASN A 100 10.80 3.80 11.77
CA ASN A 100 12.17 3.46 11.37
C ASN A 100 12.22 2.59 10.12
N SER A 101 11.11 1.94 9.77
CA SER A 101 11.06 1.04 8.62
C SER A 101 9.63 0.85 8.13
N ILE A 102 9.53 0.44 6.87
CA ILE A 102 8.25 0.05 6.26
C ILE A 102 8.33 -1.40 5.86
N LYS A 103 7.35 -2.19 6.27
CA LYS A 103 7.18 -3.58 5.83
C LYS A 103 6.08 -3.67 4.80
N VAL A 104 6.28 -4.54 3.81
CA VAL A 104 5.31 -4.81 2.74
C VAL A 104 5.31 -6.30 2.45
N LYS A 105 4.14 -6.84 2.13
CA LYS A 105 4.02 -8.21 1.63
C LYS A 105 3.47 -8.18 0.21
N SER A 106 4.00 -9.06 -0.64
CA SER A 106 3.48 -9.24 -2.00
C SER A 106 3.57 -10.72 -2.37
N MET A 107 3.14 -11.07 -3.58
CA MET A 107 3.04 -12.46 -4.00
C MET A 107 3.68 -12.66 -5.37
N ASN A 108 4.09 -13.91 -5.64
CA ASN A 108 4.71 -14.26 -6.93
C ASN A 108 3.81 -13.97 -8.12
N GLN A 109 2.49 -13.99 -7.93
CA GLN A 109 1.57 -13.70 -9.01
C GLN A 109 1.53 -12.21 -9.40
N PHE A 110 2.28 -11.36 -8.71
CA PHE A 110 2.38 -9.93 -9.01
C PHE A 110 3.84 -9.53 -9.28
N PRO A 111 4.45 -10.04 -10.36
CA PRO A 111 5.89 -9.78 -10.61
C PRO A 111 6.24 -8.31 -10.80
N ALA A 112 5.35 -7.51 -11.38
CA ALA A 112 5.59 -6.08 -11.53
C ALA A 112 5.72 -5.38 -10.17
N MET A 113 4.92 -5.78 -9.19
CA MET A 113 4.99 -5.24 -7.83
C MET A 113 6.31 -5.64 -7.16
N LEU A 114 6.73 -6.91 -7.32
CA LEU A 114 7.99 -7.38 -6.77
C LEU A 114 9.17 -6.58 -7.34
N GLN A 115 9.19 -6.38 -8.63
CA GLN A 115 10.24 -5.61 -9.31
C GLN A 115 10.27 -4.16 -8.82
N MET A 116 9.11 -3.55 -8.68
CA MET A 116 9.00 -2.17 -8.20
C MET A 116 9.53 -2.02 -6.78
N LEU A 117 9.21 -2.96 -5.90
CA LEU A 117 9.68 -2.93 -4.51
C LEU A 117 11.21 -3.03 -4.47
N ILE A 118 11.78 -3.98 -5.20
CA ILE A 118 13.24 -4.14 -5.26
C ILE A 118 13.91 -2.88 -5.83
N ALA A 119 13.38 -2.36 -6.92
CA ALA A 119 13.93 -1.15 -7.55
C ALA A 119 13.82 0.08 -6.65
N SER A 120 12.85 0.09 -5.72
CA SER A 120 12.62 1.20 -4.82
C SER A 120 13.39 1.09 -3.50
N GLY A 121 14.27 0.10 -3.38
CA GLY A 121 15.12 -0.06 -2.21
C GLY A 121 14.56 -0.96 -1.12
N TYR A 122 13.46 -1.64 -1.37
CA TYR A 122 12.94 -2.65 -0.45
C TYR A 122 13.73 -3.94 -0.58
N GLN A 123 14.00 -4.58 0.53
CA GLN A 123 14.78 -5.81 0.60
C GLN A 123 13.91 -6.97 1.05
N ILE A 124 14.13 -8.13 0.48
CA ILE A 124 13.41 -9.34 0.89
C ILE A 124 13.89 -9.73 2.28
N CYS A 125 12.98 -9.88 3.22
CA CYS A 125 13.31 -10.24 4.60
C CYS A 125 12.57 -11.48 5.09
N GLY A 126 11.67 -12.06 4.30
CA GLY A 126 10.96 -13.25 4.73
C GLY A 126 10.07 -13.85 3.67
N TYR A 127 9.52 -15.00 3.97
CA TYR A 127 8.62 -15.73 3.10
C TYR A 127 7.56 -16.41 3.97
N GLU A 128 6.29 -16.22 3.60
CA GLU A 128 5.16 -16.83 4.30
C GLU A 128 4.54 -17.88 3.39
N ASN A 129 4.72 -19.14 3.75
CA ASN A 129 4.18 -20.26 2.97
C ASN A 129 2.69 -20.43 3.26
N ASN A 130 1.86 -20.22 2.25
CA ASN A 130 0.40 -20.32 2.36
C ASN A 130 -0.16 -21.53 1.59
N GLY A 131 0.65 -22.57 1.42
CA GLY A 131 0.21 -23.83 0.81
C GLY A 131 0.49 -23.96 -0.68
N SER A 132 0.59 -22.83 -1.40
CA SER A 132 0.97 -22.80 -2.81
C SER A 132 1.98 -21.70 -3.06
N ILE A 133 2.77 -21.86 -4.11
CA ILE A 133 3.75 -20.85 -4.51
C ILE A 133 3.05 -19.54 -4.88
N ALA A 134 1.93 -19.63 -5.60
CA ALA A 134 1.20 -18.46 -6.06
C ALA A 134 0.59 -17.65 -4.90
N GLU A 135 0.11 -18.31 -3.86
CA GLU A 135 -0.56 -17.67 -2.73
C GLU A 135 0.38 -17.33 -1.58
N SER A 136 1.62 -17.82 -1.62
CA SER A 136 2.60 -17.51 -0.59
C SER A 136 3.08 -16.08 -0.72
N LYS A 137 3.44 -15.48 0.42
CA LYS A 137 3.80 -14.07 0.46
C LYS A 137 5.30 -13.91 0.63
N ILE A 138 5.84 -12.92 -0.06
CA ILE A 138 7.23 -12.49 0.08
C ILE A 138 7.21 -11.23 0.92
N GLU A 139 7.98 -11.21 2.00
CA GLU A 139 8.04 -10.08 2.91
C GLU A 139 9.21 -9.19 2.56
N PHE A 140 8.95 -7.88 2.52
CA PHE A 140 9.95 -6.86 2.22
C PHE A 140 10.05 -5.88 3.37
N ILE A 141 11.23 -5.27 3.50
CA ILE A 141 11.47 -4.18 4.45
C ILE A 141 12.31 -3.10 3.79
N LYS A 142 11.98 -1.86 4.10
CA LYS A 142 12.83 -0.72 3.76
C LYS A 142 13.11 0.07 5.01
N PHE A 143 14.39 0.26 5.33
CA PHE A 143 14.78 1.11 6.46
C PHE A 143 14.72 2.56 6.04
N LEU A 144 14.10 3.38 6.88
CA LEU A 144 13.90 4.80 6.61
C LEU A 144 15.03 5.59 7.27
N GLN A 145 15.47 6.63 6.58
CA GLN A 145 16.49 7.50 7.13
C GLN A 145 15.83 8.82 7.52
N PRO A 146 15.94 9.24 8.80
CA PRO A 146 15.42 10.53 9.20
C PRO A 146 16.09 11.65 8.43
N GLN A 147 15.35 12.62 8.07
CA GLN A 147 15.83 13.80 7.36
C GLN A 147 16.34 14.83 8.38
#